data_1cbf59a14f5ad4ca3f3decd40e0d395a
#
_entry.id   1cbf59a14f5ad4ca3f3decd40e0d395a
#
_cell.length_a   1.000
_cell.length_b   1.000
_cell.length_c   1.000
_cell.angle_alpha   90.00
_cell.angle_beta   90.00
_cell.angle_gamma   90.00
#
_symmetry.space_group_name_H-M   'P 1'
#
loop_
_entity.id
_entity.type
_entity.pdbx_description
1 polymer ?
#
loop_
_entity_poly.entity_id
_entity_poly.type
_entity_poly.pdbx_seq_one_letter_code
_entity_poly.pdbx_strand_id
1 'polypeptide(L)'
;PNYDRNISFIIKNDEVKSAIRSLHDYIFTDREKINVFIAGVGLVGSDLIRLIKDQLSINICGIMNSRKMILDQSGVEPTHYMDDLANGQLADLDTFISTAAKTPHAIFVDVTSSQAIAEKTADILRKGISVVSASKLANSMNQDYYTLLRESADQGNAAFKYETNVGAGLPIMETLQTLLNTGDIVEKIEGIMSGTLSYLFSQFDGSVPFSELVKSARESGFTEPDPRDDLNGMDVGRKILILARETRVKLEIDHVTIQNLIPEELDDTLSINEFLDQLSQYDDQFLNAYTSANKDNKVLRYIATWDGEKAIV
;
A
#
# COMPACT_ATOMS: atom_id res chain seq x y z
N PRO A 1 31.31 25.57 29.61
CA PRO A 1 32.32 26.29 28.82
C PRO A 1 31.96 26.04 27.34
N ASN A 2 31.42 27.10 26.68
CA ASN A 2 31.19 27.12 25.25
C ASN A 2 32.58 27.17 24.57
N TYR A 3 32.95 26.09 23.91
CA TYR A 3 34.10 26.13 23.00
C TYR A 3 33.53 26.50 21.62
N ASP A 4 33.57 27.79 21.29
CA ASP A 4 33.39 28.28 19.94
C ASP A 4 34.55 27.74 19.10
N ARG A 5 34.31 26.69 18.33
CA ARG A 5 35.29 26.16 17.37
C ARG A 5 35.05 26.87 16.05
N ASN A 6 35.85 27.90 15.80
CA ASN A 6 35.87 28.56 14.49
C ASN A 6 36.92 27.87 13.60
N ILE A 7 36.53 27.49 12.40
CA ILE A 7 37.43 27.00 11.36
C ILE A 7 37.51 28.10 10.29
N SER A 8 38.68 28.60 10.02
CA SER A 8 38.91 29.65 9.01
C SER A 8 39.72 29.11 7.85
N PHE A 9 39.30 29.41 6.64
CA PHE A 9 40.00 29.03 5.41
C PHE A 9 40.44 30.27 4.63
N ILE A 10 41.65 30.24 4.06
CA ILE A 10 42.13 31.23 3.10
C ILE A 10 42.05 30.59 1.71
N ILE A 11 41.23 31.15 0.82
CA ILE A 11 40.98 30.64 -0.52
C ILE A 11 41.07 31.79 -1.53
N LYS A 12 41.28 31.46 -2.80
CA LYS A 12 41.23 32.45 -3.88
C LYS A 12 39.82 32.96 -4.10
N ASN A 13 39.68 34.23 -4.52
CA ASN A 13 38.41 34.89 -4.63
C ASN A 13 37.47 34.23 -5.69
N ASP A 14 38.04 33.65 -6.72
CA ASP A 14 37.32 32.89 -7.76
C ASP A 14 36.82 31.51 -7.30
N GLU A 15 37.43 30.97 -6.23
CA GLU A 15 37.08 29.66 -5.64
C GLU A 15 36.05 29.77 -4.48
N VAL A 16 35.71 30.98 -4.03
CA VAL A 16 34.83 31.22 -2.86
C VAL A 16 33.49 30.50 -3.01
N LYS A 17 32.83 30.62 -4.16
CA LYS A 17 31.52 29.99 -4.40
C LYS A 17 31.58 28.46 -4.36
N SER A 18 32.64 27.89 -4.92
CA SER A 18 32.87 26.44 -4.92
C SER A 18 33.15 25.93 -3.52
N ALA A 19 34.00 26.62 -2.78
CA ALA A 19 34.36 26.28 -1.41
C ALA A 19 33.18 26.39 -0.44
N ILE A 20 32.35 27.45 -0.57
CA ILE A 20 31.11 27.58 0.22
C ILE A 20 30.14 26.42 -0.10
N ARG A 21 29.99 26.05 -1.37
CA ARG A 21 29.12 24.92 -1.76
C ARG A 21 29.67 23.61 -1.19
N SER A 22 30.97 23.35 -1.32
CA SER A 22 31.59 22.14 -0.77
C SER A 22 31.52 22.07 0.75
N LEU A 23 31.68 23.19 1.47
CA LEU A 23 31.49 23.27 2.92
C LEU A 23 30.05 23.10 3.32
N HIS A 24 29.13 23.72 2.60
CA HIS A 24 27.69 23.53 2.81
C HIS A 24 27.33 22.06 2.59
N ASP A 25 27.77 21.46 1.51
CA ASP A 25 27.53 20.06 1.21
C ASP A 25 28.15 19.16 2.30
N TYR A 26 29.37 19.41 2.74
CA TYR A 26 30.00 18.65 3.81
C TYR A 26 29.31 18.81 5.17
N ILE A 27 28.94 20.04 5.56
CA ILE A 27 28.30 20.29 6.87
C ILE A 27 26.82 19.91 6.91
N PHE A 28 26.12 20.03 5.78
CA PHE A 28 24.66 19.83 5.71
C PHE A 28 24.23 18.60 4.92
N THR A 29 25.13 17.95 4.16
CA THR A 29 24.83 16.68 3.47
C THR A 29 25.30 15.44 4.23
N ASP A 30 26.03 15.59 5.33
CA ASP A 30 26.26 14.50 6.29
C ASP A 30 25.01 14.28 7.18
N ARG A 31 23.83 14.53 6.62
CA ARG A 31 22.59 13.96 7.16
C ARG A 31 22.69 12.47 6.94
N GLU A 32 22.64 11.74 8.04
CA GLU A 32 22.50 10.30 8.04
C GLU A 32 21.44 9.91 7.00
N LYS A 33 21.92 9.26 5.93
CA LYS A 33 21.02 8.86 4.84
C LYS A 33 20.02 7.83 5.35
N ILE A 34 18.80 7.94 4.92
CA ILE A 34 17.79 6.91 5.11
C ILE A 34 18.12 5.77 4.15
N ASN A 35 18.38 4.59 4.68
CA ASN A 35 18.72 3.40 3.91
C ASN A 35 17.46 2.57 3.64
N VAL A 36 17.06 2.45 2.38
CA VAL A 36 15.79 1.84 1.99
C VAL A 36 16.01 0.45 1.40
N PHE A 37 15.22 -0.50 1.87
CA PHE A 37 15.15 -1.88 1.40
C PHE A 37 13.76 -2.11 0.79
N ILE A 38 13.67 -2.26 -0.53
CA ILE A 38 12.41 -2.31 -1.27
C ILE A 38 12.08 -3.76 -1.65
N ALA A 39 10.98 -4.28 -1.14
CA ALA A 39 10.40 -5.54 -1.55
C ALA A 39 9.23 -5.27 -2.52
N GLY A 40 9.39 -5.74 -3.76
CA GLY A 40 8.46 -5.55 -4.85
C GLY A 40 8.92 -4.52 -5.88
N VAL A 41 8.94 -4.92 -7.14
CA VAL A 41 9.31 -4.08 -8.30
C VAL A 41 8.24 -4.12 -9.39
N GLY A 42 6.99 -4.32 -8.99
CA GLY A 42 5.84 -4.12 -9.85
C GLY A 42 5.61 -2.64 -10.14
N LEU A 43 4.43 -2.29 -10.63
CA LEU A 43 4.09 -0.91 -10.99
C LEU A 43 4.41 0.08 -9.84
N VAL A 44 3.92 -0.18 -8.64
CA VAL A 44 4.11 0.71 -7.47
C VAL A 44 5.59 0.80 -7.07
N GLY A 45 6.29 -0.34 -7.00
CA GLY A 45 7.71 -0.34 -6.60
C GLY A 45 8.62 0.33 -7.61
N SER A 46 8.38 0.14 -8.90
CA SER A 46 9.13 0.81 -9.97
C SER A 46 8.91 2.32 -9.95
N ASP A 47 7.67 2.77 -9.74
CA ASP A 47 7.36 4.19 -9.62
C ASP A 47 7.98 4.80 -8.35
N LEU A 48 7.96 4.09 -7.23
CA LEU A 48 8.63 4.54 -6.01
C LEU A 48 10.14 4.74 -6.26
N ILE A 49 10.83 3.76 -6.84
CA ILE A 49 12.26 3.88 -7.17
C ILE A 49 12.51 5.09 -8.07
N ARG A 50 11.67 5.31 -9.08
CA ARG A 50 11.75 6.47 -9.97
C ARG A 50 11.57 7.80 -9.24
N LEU A 51 10.67 7.86 -8.25
CA LEU A 51 10.39 9.08 -7.47
C LEU A 51 11.51 9.43 -6.47
N ILE A 52 12.15 8.41 -5.88
CA ILE A 52 13.18 8.64 -4.86
C ILE A 52 14.61 8.68 -5.41
N LYS A 53 14.83 8.35 -6.68
CA LYS A 53 16.18 8.27 -7.29
C LYS A 53 17.03 9.52 -7.16
N ASP A 54 16.41 10.70 -7.18
CA ASP A 54 17.10 12.00 -7.12
C ASP A 54 17.10 12.60 -5.69
N GLN A 55 16.64 11.84 -4.69
CA GLN A 55 16.61 12.28 -3.29
C GLN A 55 17.94 12.01 -2.60
N LEU A 56 18.75 13.05 -2.40
CA LEU A 56 20.10 12.96 -1.83
C LEU A 56 20.14 12.34 -0.42
N SER A 57 19.04 12.44 0.33
CA SER A 57 18.92 11.89 1.69
C SER A 57 18.48 10.42 1.72
N ILE A 58 18.20 9.82 0.57
CA ILE A 58 17.75 8.42 0.47
C ILE A 58 18.83 7.60 -0.24
N ASN A 59 19.13 6.43 0.32
CA ASN A 59 20.04 5.45 -0.26
C ASN A 59 19.29 4.12 -0.41
N ILE A 60 19.17 3.59 -1.62
CA ILE A 60 18.53 2.30 -1.86
C ILE A 60 19.56 1.20 -1.64
N CYS A 61 19.52 0.54 -0.47
CA CYS A 61 20.48 -0.49 -0.10
C CYS A 61 20.05 -1.91 -0.49
N GLY A 62 18.78 -2.11 -0.82
CA GLY A 62 18.29 -3.41 -1.25
C GLY A 62 17.05 -3.31 -2.10
N ILE A 63 16.98 -4.16 -3.13
CA ILE A 63 15.81 -4.35 -3.98
C ILE A 63 15.57 -5.84 -4.14
N MET A 64 14.32 -6.29 -3.95
CA MET A 64 13.94 -7.68 -4.06
C MET A 64 12.62 -7.85 -4.81
N ASN A 65 12.54 -8.89 -5.64
CA ASN A 65 11.30 -9.45 -6.17
C ASN A 65 11.11 -10.90 -5.69
N SER A 66 10.12 -11.60 -6.20
CA SER A 66 9.84 -13.00 -5.81
C SER A 66 10.94 -14.01 -6.18
N ARG A 67 11.91 -13.63 -7.01
CA ARG A 67 12.92 -14.55 -7.55
C ARG A 67 14.36 -14.12 -7.25
N LYS A 68 14.60 -12.83 -7.24
CA LYS A 68 15.94 -12.24 -7.19
C LYS A 68 16.02 -11.09 -6.20
N MET A 69 17.22 -10.82 -5.69
CA MET A 69 17.50 -9.64 -4.90
C MET A 69 18.89 -9.07 -5.17
N ILE A 70 19.02 -7.77 -4.90
CA ILE A 70 20.28 -7.03 -4.87
C ILE A 70 20.43 -6.46 -3.46
N LEU A 71 21.62 -6.53 -2.92
CA LEU A 71 22.00 -5.90 -1.67
C LEU A 71 23.33 -5.13 -1.89
N ASP A 72 23.29 -3.82 -1.73
CA ASP A 72 24.47 -2.96 -1.80
C ASP A 72 24.34 -1.82 -0.78
N GLN A 73 25.14 -1.87 0.29
CA GLN A 73 25.11 -0.85 1.34
C GLN A 73 25.64 0.51 0.86
N SER A 74 26.45 0.54 -0.21
CA SER A 74 26.91 1.79 -0.82
C SER A 74 25.83 2.49 -1.66
N GLY A 75 24.82 1.75 -2.08
CA GLY A 75 23.65 2.20 -2.83
C GLY A 75 23.52 1.55 -4.20
N VAL A 76 22.32 1.00 -4.44
CA VAL A 76 21.93 0.46 -5.75
C VAL A 76 21.62 1.62 -6.68
N GLU A 77 22.20 1.61 -7.88
CA GLU A 77 21.93 2.63 -8.90
C GLU A 77 20.52 2.51 -9.48
N PRO A 78 19.63 3.50 -9.26
CA PRO A 78 18.22 3.38 -9.63
C PRO A 78 17.96 3.31 -11.14
N THR A 79 18.91 3.73 -11.98
CA THR A 79 18.73 3.75 -13.45
C THR A 79 18.95 2.38 -14.10
N HIS A 80 19.69 1.49 -13.44
CA HIS A 80 20.07 0.16 -13.96
C HIS A 80 19.58 -0.99 -13.09
N TYR A 81 18.79 -0.71 -12.03
CA TYR A 81 18.41 -1.73 -11.05
C TYR A 81 17.69 -2.95 -11.64
N MET A 82 16.98 -2.81 -12.76
CA MET A 82 16.27 -3.94 -13.39
C MET A 82 17.25 -4.96 -13.97
N ASP A 83 18.31 -4.49 -14.64
CA ASP A 83 19.35 -5.36 -15.21
C ASP A 83 20.19 -5.97 -14.08
N ASP A 84 20.53 -5.19 -13.06
CA ASP A 84 21.24 -5.66 -11.89
C ASP A 84 20.44 -6.69 -11.12
N LEU A 85 19.12 -6.49 -10.97
CA LEU A 85 18.22 -7.44 -10.31
C LEU A 85 18.09 -8.74 -11.11
N ALA A 86 18.03 -8.67 -12.45
CA ALA A 86 17.98 -9.86 -13.29
C ALA A 86 19.23 -10.75 -13.09
N ASN A 87 20.38 -10.13 -12.87
CA ASN A 87 21.65 -10.79 -12.60
C ASN A 87 21.93 -10.99 -11.08
N GLY A 88 21.04 -10.51 -10.21
CA GLY A 88 21.17 -10.56 -8.76
C GLY A 88 21.13 -11.98 -8.19
N GLN A 89 21.41 -12.09 -6.91
CA GLN A 89 21.33 -13.35 -6.18
C GLN A 89 19.88 -13.83 -6.04
N LEU A 90 19.69 -15.10 -5.68
CA LEU A 90 18.34 -15.64 -5.42
C LEU A 90 17.71 -14.89 -4.25
N ALA A 91 16.41 -14.64 -4.37
CA ALA A 91 15.65 -13.98 -3.31
C ALA A 91 15.67 -14.82 -2.02
N ASP A 92 16.11 -14.19 -0.94
CA ASP A 92 16.11 -14.73 0.42
C ASP A 92 15.67 -13.64 1.38
N LEU A 93 14.43 -13.73 1.85
CA LEU A 93 13.81 -12.73 2.71
C LEU A 93 14.53 -12.60 4.05
N ASP A 94 15.01 -13.69 4.64
CA ASP A 94 15.68 -13.66 5.93
C ASP A 94 17.07 -12.98 5.81
N THR A 95 17.81 -13.24 4.73
CA THR A 95 19.05 -12.51 4.40
C THR A 95 18.78 -11.02 4.15
N PHE A 96 17.70 -10.70 3.42
CA PHE A 96 17.33 -9.33 3.13
C PHE A 96 17.00 -8.54 4.40
N ILE A 97 16.18 -9.12 5.30
CA ILE A 97 15.83 -8.53 6.61
C ILE A 97 17.06 -8.42 7.51
N SER A 98 17.91 -9.46 7.56
CA SER A 98 19.10 -9.43 8.42
C SER A 98 20.13 -8.40 7.98
N THR A 99 20.21 -8.12 6.68
CA THR A 99 21.05 -7.05 6.13
C THR A 99 20.47 -5.68 6.50
N ALA A 100 19.16 -5.48 6.36
CA ALA A 100 18.49 -4.26 6.80
C ALA A 100 18.70 -3.99 8.30
N ALA A 101 18.61 -5.04 9.15
CA ALA A 101 18.82 -4.91 10.60
C ALA A 101 20.24 -4.48 11.00
N LYS A 102 21.20 -4.67 10.14
CA LYS A 102 22.61 -4.26 10.36
C LYS A 102 22.93 -2.89 9.74
N THR A 103 22.00 -2.34 8.98
CA THR A 103 22.18 -1.07 8.27
C THR A 103 21.56 0.05 9.10
N PRO A 104 22.31 1.12 9.42
CA PRO A 104 21.78 2.27 10.16
C PRO A 104 20.60 2.91 9.43
N HIS A 105 19.62 3.43 10.19
CA HIS A 105 18.44 4.12 9.64
C HIS A 105 17.73 3.36 8.51
N ALA A 106 17.65 2.04 8.66
CA ALA A 106 16.99 1.19 7.66
C ALA A 106 15.48 1.36 7.68
N ILE A 107 14.90 1.48 6.50
CA ILE A 107 13.46 1.41 6.27
C ILE A 107 13.19 0.23 5.32
N PHE A 108 12.30 -0.65 5.72
CA PHE A 108 11.79 -1.72 4.86
C PHE A 108 10.50 -1.23 4.17
N VAL A 109 10.48 -1.33 2.85
CA VAL A 109 9.31 -0.94 2.05
C VAL A 109 8.68 -2.18 1.44
N ASP A 110 7.42 -2.45 1.81
CA ASP A 110 6.62 -3.53 1.25
C ASP A 110 5.59 -2.98 0.25
N VAL A 111 5.86 -3.23 -1.02
CA VAL A 111 4.95 -2.93 -2.14
C VAL A 111 4.60 -4.22 -2.90
N THR A 112 4.36 -5.28 -2.14
CA THR A 112 4.03 -6.62 -2.64
C THR A 112 2.63 -7.06 -2.25
N SER A 113 2.17 -8.15 -2.83
CA SER A 113 1.04 -8.96 -2.37
C SER A 113 1.51 -10.25 -1.66
N SER A 114 2.71 -10.25 -1.08
CA SER A 114 3.33 -11.44 -0.50
C SER A 114 2.86 -11.69 0.93
N GLN A 115 2.19 -12.83 1.14
CA GLN A 115 1.81 -13.30 2.45
C GLN A 115 3.03 -13.52 3.36
N ALA A 116 4.12 -14.07 2.81
CA ALA A 116 5.36 -14.32 3.55
C ALA A 116 5.99 -13.04 4.10
N ILE A 117 5.93 -11.92 3.35
CA ILE A 117 6.42 -10.62 3.83
C ILE A 117 5.47 -10.06 4.89
N ALA A 118 4.17 -10.15 4.66
CA ALA A 118 3.17 -9.70 5.63
C ALA A 118 3.35 -10.40 6.99
N GLU A 119 3.60 -11.71 7.01
CA GLU A 119 3.85 -12.50 8.22
C GLU A 119 5.17 -12.15 8.93
N LYS A 120 6.15 -11.62 8.22
CA LYS A 120 7.44 -11.17 8.79
C LYS A 120 7.43 -9.72 9.26
N THR A 121 6.39 -8.93 8.97
CA THR A 121 6.36 -7.50 9.29
C THR A 121 6.55 -7.22 10.78
N ALA A 122 5.94 -8.02 11.67
CA ALA A 122 6.14 -7.89 13.11
C ALA A 122 7.60 -8.14 13.53
N ASP A 123 8.27 -9.13 12.94
CA ASP A 123 9.67 -9.40 13.22
C ASP A 123 10.61 -8.31 12.71
N ILE A 124 10.30 -7.71 11.56
CA ILE A 124 11.03 -6.57 10.99
C ILE A 124 10.95 -5.38 11.95
N LEU A 125 9.74 -5.04 12.39
CA LEU A 125 9.50 -3.95 13.33
C LEU A 125 10.24 -4.17 14.66
N ARG A 126 10.16 -5.39 15.22
CA ARG A 126 10.85 -5.75 16.48
C ARG A 126 12.36 -5.64 16.41
N LYS A 127 12.95 -5.77 15.21
CA LYS A 127 14.38 -5.55 14.98
C LYS A 127 14.77 -4.07 14.89
N GLY A 128 13.85 -3.15 15.09
CA GLY A 128 14.09 -1.71 15.01
C GLY A 128 14.09 -1.17 13.58
N ILE A 129 13.59 -1.93 12.61
CA ILE A 129 13.50 -1.50 11.22
C ILE A 129 12.10 -0.92 11.01
N SER A 130 12.02 0.36 10.68
CA SER A 130 10.75 0.99 10.31
C SER A 130 10.20 0.39 9.02
N VAL A 131 8.89 0.23 8.94
CA VAL A 131 8.22 -0.35 7.77
C VAL A 131 7.28 0.67 7.13
N VAL A 132 7.35 0.78 5.81
CA VAL A 132 6.38 1.49 4.97
C VAL A 132 5.71 0.45 4.07
N SER A 133 4.40 0.27 4.19
CA SER A 133 3.70 -0.77 3.44
C SER A 133 2.50 -0.23 2.66
N ALA A 134 2.47 -0.54 1.36
CA ALA A 134 1.28 -0.39 0.54
C ALA A 134 0.39 -1.64 0.59
N SER A 135 0.93 -2.76 1.07
CA SER A 135 0.22 -4.02 1.23
C SER A 135 -0.79 -3.96 2.38
N LYS A 136 -2.03 -4.33 2.11
CA LYS A 136 -3.08 -4.44 3.12
C LYS A 136 -2.97 -5.71 3.97
N LEU A 137 -2.20 -6.71 3.50
CA LEU A 137 -2.21 -8.05 4.08
C LEU A 137 -1.90 -8.05 5.57
N ALA A 138 -0.78 -7.44 6.00
CA ALA A 138 -0.39 -7.43 7.40
C ALA A 138 -1.47 -6.82 8.30
N ASN A 139 -2.07 -5.68 7.90
CA ASN A 139 -3.09 -4.98 8.67
C ASN A 139 -4.48 -5.66 8.62
N SER A 140 -4.73 -6.56 7.66
CA SER A 140 -5.99 -7.29 7.52
C SER A 140 -5.91 -8.77 7.94
N MET A 141 -4.79 -9.23 8.49
CA MET A 141 -4.68 -10.55 9.15
C MET A 141 -5.54 -10.59 10.42
N ASN A 142 -5.55 -11.71 11.15
CA ASN A 142 -6.33 -11.83 12.37
C ASN A 142 -5.98 -10.74 13.40
N GLN A 143 -6.88 -10.51 14.35
CA GLN A 143 -6.76 -9.45 15.34
C GLN A 143 -5.51 -9.58 16.21
N ASP A 144 -5.09 -10.80 16.51
CA ASP A 144 -3.89 -11.05 17.34
C ASP A 144 -2.64 -10.58 16.59
N TYR A 145 -2.55 -10.84 15.28
CA TYR A 145 -1.44 -10.36 14.48
C TYR A 145 -1.46 -8.84 14.29
N TYR A 146 -2.65 -8.25 14.10
CA TYR A 146 -2.80 -6.80 14.06
C TYR A 146 -2.28 -6.14 15.35
N THR A 147 -2.60 -6.72 16.51
CA THR A 147 -2.09 -6.24 17.81
C THR A 147 -0.58 -6.43 17.91
N LEU A 148 -0.08 -7.61 17.50
CA LEU A 148 1.35 -7.92 17.50
C LEU A 148 2.18 -6.93 16.66
N LEU A 149 1.65 -6.43 15.54
CA LEU A 149 2.33 -5.42 14.71
C LEU A 149 2.59 -4.14 15.52
N ARG A 150 1.60 -3.65 16.28
CA ARG A 150 1.71 -2.43 17.09
C ARG A 150 2.69 -2.62 18.26
N GLU A 151 2.54 -3.72 18.98
CA GLU A 151 3.47 -4.09 20.05
C GLU A 151 4.91 -4.26 19.56
N SER A 152 5.09 -4.85 18.36
CA SER A 152 6.41 -5.03 17.77
C SER A 152 7.03 -3.71 17.32
N ALA A 153 6.23 -2.77 16.83
CA ALA A 153 6.68 -1.42 16.49
C ALA A 153 7.15 -0.67 17.74
N ASP A 154 6.37 -0.73 18.84
CA ASP A 154 6.72 -0.12 20.12
C ASP A 154 7.99 -0.75 20.73
N GLN A 155 8.09 -2.08 20.74
CA GLN A 155 9.26 -2.81 21.25
C GLN A 155 10.53 -2.51 20.48
N GLY A 156 10.42 -2.40 19.16
CA GLY A 156 11.56 -2.07 18.28
C GLY A 156 11.87 -0.59 18.19
N ASN A 157 11.06 0.29 18.81
CA ASN A 157 11.08 1.74 18.58
C ASN A 157 11.09 2.07 17.06
N ALA A 158 10.27 1.37 16.31
CA ALA A 158 10.17 1.43 14.85
C ALA A 158 8.82 2.02 14.43
N ALA A 159 8.81 2.80 13.36
CA ALA A 159 7.57 3.30 12.78
C ALA A 159 6.95 2.27 11.81
N PHE A 160 5.64 2.05 11.92
CA PHE A 160 4.87 1.32 10.90
C PHE A 160 3.95 2.29 10.19
N LYS A 161 4.22 2.55 8.90
CA LYS A 161 3.48 3.49 8.05
C LYS A 161 2.78 2.75 6.91
N TYR A 162 1.48 2.98 6.76
CA TYR A 162 0.61 2.25 5.83
C TYR A 162 -0.50 3.15 5.26
N GLU A 163 -0.21 4.43 5.01
CA GLU A 163 -1.17 5.42 4.49
C GLU A 163 -1.90 4.90 3.25
N THR A 164 -1.17 4.30 2.32
CA THR A 164 -1.72 3.84 1.04
C THR A 164 -2.53 2.54 1.12
N ASN A 165 -2.70 1.96 2.31
CA ASN A 165 -3.60 0.81 2.49
C ASN A 165 -5.05 1.17 2.16
N VAL A 166 -5.46 2.42 2.45
CA VAL A 166 -6.81 2.92 2.14
C VAL A 166 -6.71 4.30 1.50
N GLY A 167 -7.41 4.50 0.38
CA GLY A 167 -7.52 5.82 -0.25
C GLY A 167 -6.34 6.20 -1.15
N ALA A 168 -5.47 5.28 -1.50
CA ALA A 168 -4.30 5.53 -2.34
C ALA A 168 -3.44 6.71 -1.81
N GLY A 169 -3.35 7.82 -2.53
CA GLY A 169 -2.59 9.00 -2.14
C GLY A 169 -3.36 10.01 -1.27
N LEU A 170 -4.58 9.72 -0.86
CA LEU A 170 -5.35 10.58 0.04
C LEU A 170 -4.91 10.38 1.50
N PRO A 171 -4.81 11.44 2.32
CA PRO A 171 -4.36 11.36 3.71
C PRO A 171 -5.49 10.86 4.63
N ILE A 172 -5.95 9.63 4.44
CA ILE A 172 -7.08 9.05 5.19
C ILE A 172 -6.61 8.52 6.54
N MET A 173 -5.53 7.73 6.57
CA MET A 173 -5.02 7.13 7.81
C MET A 173 -4.46 8.20 8.73
N GLU A 174 -3.67 9.14 8.22
CA GLU A 174 -3.12 10.25 8.99
C GLU A 174 -4.23 11.12 9.59
N THR A 175 -5.26 11.44 8.80
CA THR A 175 -6.42 12.21 9.28
C THR A 175 -7.15 11.47 10.38
N LEU A 176 -7.45 10.19 10.19
CA LEU A 176 -8.13 9.36 11.18
C LEU A 176 -7.30 9.27 12.49
N GLN A 177 -6.01 8.98 12.36
CA GLN A 177 -5.10 8.92 13.51
C GLN A 177 -4.98 10.26 14.25
N THR A 178 -4.99 11.38 13.51
CA THR A 178 -4.96 12.72 14.11
C THR A 178 -6.22 12.98 14.94
N LEU A 179 -7.41 12.68 14.43
CA LEU A 179 -8.67 12.80 15.16
C LEU A 179 -8.64 11.97 16.46
N LEU A 180 -8.25 10.69 16.38
CA LEU A 180 -8.18 9.79 17.51
C LEU A 180 -7.14 10.25 18.57
N ASN A 181 -5.98 10.73 18.13
CA ASN A 181 -4.91 11.19 19.01
C ASN A 181 -5.24 12.51 19.70
N THR A 182 -6.14 13.32 19.13
CA THR A 182 -6.65 14.54 19.79
C THR A 182 -7.84 14.29 20.70
N GLY A 183 -8.25 13.02 20.85
CA GLY A 183 -9.32 12.61 21.78
C GLY A 183 -10.72 12.64 21.16
N ASP A 184 -10.81 12.75 19.83
CA ASP A 184 -12.09 12.68 19.15
C ASP A 184 -12.61 11.23 19.09
N ILE A 185 -13.93 11.10 18.98
CA ILE A 185 -14.62 9.82 18.89
C ILE A 185 -15.20 9.67 17.48
N VAL A 186 -14.72 8.65 16.75
CA VAL A 186 -15.23 8.34 15.43
C VAL A 186 -16.46 7.45 15.56
N GLU A 187 -17.62 7.99 15.23
CA GLU A 187 -18.91 7.29 15.33
C GLU A 187 -19.23 6.48 14.07
N LYS A 188 -18.77 6.96 12.92
CA LYS A 188 -19.05 6.35 11.61
C LYS A 188 -17.93 6.59 10.63
N ILE A 189 -17.65 5.57 9.83
CA ILE A 189 -16.78 5.66 8.63
C ILE A 189 -17.61 5.18 7.44
N GLU A 190 -17.71 5.98 6.40
CA GLU A 190 -18.47 5.62 5.21
C GLU A 190 -17.80 6.17 3.95
N GLY A 191 -17.72 5.35 2.91
CA GLY A 191 -17.15 5.82 1.64
C GLY A 191 -17.12 4.78 0.55
N ILE A 192 -16.81 5.24 -0.66
CA ILE A 192 -16.53 4.42 -1.83
C ILE A 192 -15.02 4.15 -1.84
N MET A 193 -14.62 2.89 -1.67
CA MET A 193 -13.22 2.51 -1.44
C MET A 193 -12.62 1.69 -2.60
N SER A 194 -13.38 1.45 -3.68
CA SER A 194 -12.91 0.78 -4.90
C SER A 194 -13.02 1.70 -6.09
N GLY A 195 -11.91 1.93 -6.78
CA GLY A 195 -11.89 2.67 -8.06
C GLY A 195 -12.63 1.92 -9.15
N THR A 196 -12.40 0.61 -9.28
CA THR A 196 -13.04 -0.27 -10.25
C THR A 196 -14.56 -0.28 -10.09
N LEU A 197 -15.05 -0.58 -8.88
CA LEU A 197 -16.50 -0.63 -8.62
C LEU A 197 -17.14 0.75 -8.73
N SER A 198 -16.42 1.80 -8.36
CA SER A 198 -16.88 3.18 -8.59
C SER A 198 -17.05 3.47 -10.08
N TYR A 199 -16.08 3.07 -10.91
CA TYR A 199 -16.15 3.20 -12.35
C TYR A 199 -17.35 2.42 -12.91
N LEU A 200 -17.47 1.13 -12.59
CA LEU A 200 -18.55 0.28 -13.07
C LEU A 200 -19.94 0.87 -12.74
N PHE A 201 -20.20 1.21 -11.47
CA PHE A 201 -21.49 1.76 -11.06
C PHE A 201 -21.72 3.21 -11.46
N SER A 202 -20.69 3.94 -11.88
CA SER A 202 -20.88 5.28 -12.45
C SER A 202 -21.25 5.23 -13.92
N GLN A 203 -20.81 4.19 -14.64
CA GLN A 203 -21.10 4.01 -16.06
C GLN A 203 -22.39 3.19 -16.30
N PHE A 204 -22.80 2.37 -15.31
CA PHE A 204 -23.94 1.49 -15.45
C PHE A 204 -25.26 2.27 -15.34
N ASP A 205 -25.90 2.49 -16.50
CA ASP A 205 -27.17 3.18 -16.64
C ASP A 205 -28.28 2.27 -17.23
N GLY A 206 -28.01 0.98 -17.34
CA GLY A 206 -28.92 -0.03 -17.90
C GLY A 206 -28.99 -0.04 -19.42
N SER A 207 -28.29 0.82 -20.14
CA SER A 207 -28.24 0.85 -21.61
C SER A 207 -27.33 -0.24 -22.19
N VAL A 208 -26.32 -0.64 -21.41
CA VAL A 208 -25.36 -1.71 -21.73
C VAL A 208 -25.44 -2.78 -20.64
N PRO A 209 -25.39 -4.09 -20.98
CA PRO A 209 -25.31 -5.16 -19.99
C PRO A 209 -24.14 -4.97 -19.01
N PHE A 210 -24.34 -5.32 -17.73
CA PHE A 210 -23.30 -5.17 -16.71
C PHE A 210 -22.06 -6.02 -17.04
N SER A 211 -22.27 -7.24 -17.56
CA SER A 211 -21.19 -8.12 -18.01
C SER A 211 -20.32 -7.52 -19.10
N GLU A 212 -20.93 -6.83 -20.08
CA GLU A 212 -20.20 -6.14 -21.15
C GLU A 212 -19.42 -4.93 -20.60
N LEU A 213 -19.96 -4.24 -19.61
CA LEU A 213 -19.26 -3.15 -18.94
C LEU A 213 -18.03 -3.66 -18.19
N VAL A 214 -18.14 -4.82 -17.50
CA VAL A 214 -17.00 -5.47 -16.82
C VAL A 214 -15.92 -5.88 -17.83
N LYS A 215 -16.31 -6.48 -18.98
CA LYS A 215 -15.38 -6.82 -20.07
C LYS A 215 -14.62 -5.59 -20.58
N SER A 216 -15.34 -4.51 -20.89
CA SER A 216 -14.78 -3.25 -21.37
C SER A 216 -13.85 -2.61 -20.34
N ALA A 217 -14.21 -2.63 -19.05
CA ALA A 217 -13.38 -2.14 -17.97
C ALA A 217 -12.05 -2.92 -17.87
N ARG A 218 -12.11 -4.26 -18.01
CA ARG A 218 -10.93 -5.12 -18.03
C ARG A 218 -10.01 -4.80 -19.19
N GLU A 219 -10.56 -4.70 -20.40
CA GLU A 219 -9.79 -4.37 -21.62
C GLU A 219 -9.12 -2.98 -21.51
N SER A 220 -9.76 -2.05 -20.81
CA SER A 220 -9.25 -0.71 -20.55
C SER A 220 -8.26 -0.64 -19.37
N GLY A 221 -8.02 -1.75 -18.68
CA GLY A 221 -7.11 -1.82 -17.52
C GLY A 221 -7.67 -1.17 -16.24
N PHE A 222 -8.98 -1.06 -16.12
CA PHE A 222 -9.66 -0.51 -14.94
C PHE A 222 -10.05 -1.58 -13.90
N THR A 223 -9.79 -2.86 -14.18
CA THR A 223 -9.94 -3.97 -13.25
C THR A 223 -8.60 -4.61 -12.95
N GLU A 224 -8.55 -5.42 -11.90
CA GLU A 224 -7.47 -6.40 -11.73
C GLU A 224 -7.43 -7.36 -12.94
N PRO A 225 -6.32 -8.09 -13.16
CA PRO A 225 -6.23 -9.06 -14.26
C PRO A 225 -7.38 -10.07 -14.29
N ASP A 226 -7.83 -10.49 -13.11
CA ASP A 226 -9.06 -11.23 -12.91
C ASP A 226 -10.12 -10.30 -12.28
N PRO A 227 -11.19 -9.94 -13.00
CA PRO A 227 -12.23 -9.05 -12.46
C PRO A 227 -12.95 -9.58 -11.23
N ARG A 228 -12.86 -10.89 -10.94
CA ARG A 228 -13.41 -11.48 -9.72
C ARG A 228 -12.77 -10.91 -8.47
N ASP A 229 -11.50 -10.52 -8.52
CA ASP A 229 -10.78 -9.91 -7.40
C ASP A 229 -11.38 -8.55 -7.01
N ASP A 230 -11.97 -7.83 -7.98
CA ASP A 230 -12.71 -6.59 -7.72
C ASP A 230 -14.17 -6.88 -7.30
N LEU A 231 -14.86 -7.78 -8.03
CA LEU A 231 -16.29 -8.04 -7.86
C LEU A 231 -16.62 -8.76 -6.55
N ASN A 232 -15.69 -9.53 -5.97
CA ASN A 232 -15.92 -10.22 -4.70
C ASN A 232 -15.98 -9.27 -3.49
N GLY A 233 -15.57 -8.01 -3.66
CA GLY A 233 -15.62 -6.99 -2.62
C GLY A 233 -14.61 -7.15 -1.49
N MET A 234 -13.76 -8.17 -1.52
CA MET A 234 -12.81 -8.48 -0.44
C MET A 234 -11.79 -7.35 -0.22
N ASP A 235 -11.33 -6.70 -1.28
CA ASP A 235 -10.41 -5.55 -1.16
C ASP A 235 -11.07 -4.39 -0.39
N VAL A 236 -12.34 -4.13 -0.64
CA VAL A 236 -13.12 -3.12 0.08
C VAL A 236 -13.38 -3.55 1.53
N GLY A 237 -13.69 -4.84 1.73
CA GLY A 237 -13.83 -5.43 3.07
C GLY A 237 -12.57 -5.28 3.92
N ARG A 238 -11.39 -5.51 3.35
CA ARG A 238 -10.11 -5.27 4.04
C ARG A 238 -9.87 -3.80 4.36
N LYS A 239 -10.26 -2.90 3.48
CA LYS A 239 -10.09 -1.46 3.71
C LYS A 239 -10.94 -0.97 4.87
N ILE A 240 -12.24 -1.33 4.91
CA ILE A 240 -13.11 -0.93 6.03
C ILE A 240 -12.68 -1.60 7.35
N LEU A 241 -12.21 -2.86 7.30
CA LEU A 241 -11.63 -3.54 8.45
C LEU A 241 -10.46 -2.77 9.03
N ILE A 242 -9.51 -2.34 8.19
CA ILE A 242 -8.34 -1.57 8.62
C ILE A 242 -8.78 -0.26 9.28
N LEU A 243 -9.68 0.50 8.65
CA LEU A 243 -10.18 1.76 9.21
C LEU A 243 -10.92 1.56 10.52
N ALA A 244 -11.76 0.53 10.64
CA ALA A 244 -12.46 0.20 11.87
C ALA A 244 -11.47 -0.14 13.00
N ARG A 245 -10.44 -0.95 12.71
CA ARG A 245 -9.40 -1.31 13.69
C ARG A 245 -8.61 -0.12 14.20
N GLU A 246 -8.39 0.92 13.39
CA GLU A 246 -7.74 2.16 13.83
C GLU A 246 -8.54 2.84 14.95
N THR A 247 -9.87 2.71 14.97
CA THR A 247 -10.71 3.23 16.06
C THR A 247 -10.64 2.39 17.35
N ARG A 248 -9.69 1.43 17.40
CA ARG A 248 -9.41 0.54 18.54
C ARG A 248 -10.48 -0.53 18.80
N VAL A 249 -11.37 -0.77 17.86
CA VAL A 249 -12.28 -1.92 17.92
C VAL A 249 -11.57 -3.20 17.52
N LYS A 250 -11.96 -4.31 18.15
CA LYS A 250 -11.52 -5.64 17.75
C LYS A 250 -12.51 -6.18 16.71
N LEU A 251 -12.03 -6.37 15.50
CA LEU A 251 -12.85 -6.82 14.38
C LEU A 251 -12.07 -7.83 13.54
N GLU A 252 -12.71 -8.91 13.13
CA GLU A 252 -12.16 -9.89 12.18
C GLU A 252 -12.80 -9.72 10.82
N ILE A 253 -12.10 -10.15 9.76
CA ILE A 253 -12.61 -10.04 8.39
C ILE A 253 -13.92 -10.82 8.22
N ASP A 254 -14.08 -11.95 8.91
CA ASP A 254 -15.28 -12.79 8.86
C ASP A 254 -16.51 -12.11 9.49
N HIS A 255 -16.30 -11.04 10.27
CA HIS A 255 -17.37 -10.22 10.83
C HIS A 255 -17.71 -9.01 9.97
N VAL A 256 -17.02 -8.81 8.85
CA VAL A 256 -17.39 -7.80 7.84
C VAL A 256 -18.41 -8.43 6.90
N THR A 257 -19.60 -7.87 6.86
CA THR A 257 -20.61 -8.32 5.88
C THR A 257 -20.23 -7.75 4.52
N ILE A 258 -19.85 -8.61 3.59
CA ILE A 258 -19.45 -8.22 2.23
C ILE A 258 -20.51 -8.69 1.23
N GLN A 259 -21.08 -7.76 0.49
CA GLN A 259 -21.93 -8.08 -0.64
C GLN A 259 -21.05 -8.48 -1.82
N ASN A 260 -20.97 -9.78 -2.07
CA ASN A 260 -20.32 -10.31 -3.26
C ASN A 260 -21.17 -9.99 -4.50
N LEU A 261 -20.55 -9.40 -5.51
CA LEU A 261 -21.21 -9.12 -6.79
C LEU A 261 -21.11 -10.28 -7.79
N ILE A 262 -20.31 -11.30 -7.45
CA ILE A 262 -20.25 -12.55 -8.23
C ILE A 262 -21.44 -13.40 -7.82
N PRO A 263 -22.29 -13.81 -8.78
CA PRO A 263 -23.38 -14.75 -8.50
C PRO A 263 -22.89 -16.06 -7.88
N GLU A 264 -23.58 -16.54 -6.83
CA GLU A 264 -23.16 -17.73 -6.09
C GLU A 264 -23.12 -19.01 -6.94
N GLU A 265 -23.89 -19.01 -8.04
CA GLU A 265 -23.99 -20.14 -8.96
C GLU A 265 -22.81 -20.23 -9.93
N LEU A 266 -21.97 -19.17 -10.02
CA LEU A 266 -20.81 -19.20 -10.89
C LEU A 266 -19.65 -19.96 -10.23
N ASP A 267 -19.12 -20.95 -10.95
CA ASP A 267 -18.04 -21.80 -10.50
C ASP A 267 -16.71 -21.02 -10.41
N ASP A 268 -16.08 -21.06 -9.26
CA ASP A 268 -14.77 -20.43 -9.01
C ASP A 268 -13.63 -21.01 -9.88
N THR A 269 -13.83 -22.21 -10.43
CA THR A 269 -12.83 -22.90 -11.27
C THR A 269 -12.82 -22.46 -12.73
N LEU A 270 -13.81 -21.65 -13.14
CA LEU A 270 -13.91 -21.14 -14.51
C LEU A 270 -12.68 -20.30 -14.89
N SER A 271 -12.24 -20.45 -16.12
CA SER A 271 -11.29 -19.48 -16.70
C SER A 271 -11.92 -18.07 -16.70
N ILE A 272 -11.09 -17.04 -16.76
CA ILE A 272 -11.56 -15.65 -16.74
C ILE A 272 -12.55 -15.40 -17.91
N ASN A 273 -12.28 -15.95 -19.08
CA ASN A 273 -13.16 -15.76 -20.25
C ASN A 273 -14.51 -16.48 -20.06
N GLU A 274 -14.49 -17.73 -19.57
CA GLU A 274 -15.72 -18.48 -19.27
C GLU A 274 -16.55 -17.79 -18.19
N PHE A 275 -15.89 -17.23 -17.15
CA PHE A 275 -16.55 -16.44 -16.13
C PHE A 275 -17.27 -15.22 -16.73
N LEU A 276 -16.56 -14.44 -17.56
CA LEU A 276 -17.14 -13.25 -18.20
C LEU A 276 -18.30 -13.60 -19.15
N ASP A 277 -18.21 -14.72 -19.85
CA ASP A 277 -19.29 -15.18 -20.72
C ASP A 277 -20.53 -15.64 -19.92
N GLN A 278 -20.32 -16.33 -18.80
CA GLN A 278 -21.41 -16.78 -17.94
C GLN A 278 -22.01 -15.66 -17.10
N LEU A 279 -21.24 -14.62 -16.75
CA LEU A 279 -21.73 -13.44 -16.02
C LEU A 279 -22.91 -12.79 -16.77
N SER A 280 -22.93 -12.87 -18.11
CA SER A 280 -24.02 -12.34 -18.94
C SER A 280 -25.41 -12.92 -18.62
N GLN A 281 -25.48 -14.12 -18.03
CA GLN A 281 -26.75 -14.74 -17.63
C GLN A 281 -27.40 -14.04 -16.42
N TYR A 282 -26.64 -13.19 -15.72
CA TYR A 282 -27.05 -12.47 -14.52
C TYR A 282 -27.25 -10.96 -14.75
N ASP A 283 -27.15 -10.49 -15.98
CA ASP A 283 -27.32 -9.06 -16.32
C ASP A 283 -28.68 -8.51 -15.88
N ASP A 284 -29.74 -9.33 -15.93
CA ASP A 284 -31.05 -8.94 -15.47
C ASP A 284 -31.12 -8.61 -13.97
N GLN A 285 -30.25 -9.21 -13.13
CA GLN A 285 -30.20 -8.89 -11.71
C GLN A 285 -29.69 -7.46 -11.50
N PHE A 286 -28.62 -7.10 -12.19
CA PHE A 286 -28.04 -5.75 -12.14
C PHE A 286 -28.99 -4.70 -12.74
N LEU A 287 -29.66 -5.03 -13.85
CA LEU A 287 -30.64 -4.16 -14.48
C LEU A 287 -31.86 -3.92 -13.57
N ASN A 288 -32.33 -4.96 -12.87
CA ASN A 288 -33.40 -4.84 -11.92
C ASN A 288 -33.03 -3.96 -10.72
N ALA A 289 -31.81 -4.13 -10.18
CA ALA A 289 -31.27 -3.30 -9.10
C ALA A 289 -31.19 -1.83 -9.54
N TYR A 290 -30.65 -1.55 -10.73
CA TYR A 290 -30.58 -0.23 -11.30
C TYR A 290 -31.98 0.39 -11.49
N THR A 291 -32.91 -0.36 -12.11
CA THR A 291 -34.27 0.09 -12.38
C THR A 291 -35.03 0.44 -11.09
N SER A 292 -34.84 -0.40 -10.05
CA SER A 292 -35.41 -0.14 -8.72
C SER A 292 -34.86 1.15 -8.10
N ALA A 293 -33.55 1.30 -8.11
CA ALA A 293 -32.90 2.53 -7.59
C ALA A 293 -33.36 3.77 -8.36
N ASN A 294 -33.41 3.70 -9.69
CA ASN A 294 -33.78 4.83 -10.54
C ASN A 294 -35.26 5.28 -10.34
N LYS A 295 -36.18 4.34 -10.06
CA LYS A 295 -37.57 4.69 -9.70
C LYS A 295 -37.65 5.57 -8.45
N ASP A 296 -36.73 5.38 -7.52
CA ASP A 296 -36.62 6.16 -6.27
C ASP A 296 -35.72 7.40 -6.41
N ASN A 297 -35.31 7.78 -7.62
CA ASN A 297 -34.30 8.82 -7.88
C ASN A 297 -32.98 8.57 -7.14
N LYS A 298 -32.57 7.31 -6.99
CA LYS A 298 -31.31 6.86 -6.40
C LYS A 298 -30.36 6.36 -7.47
N VAL A 299 -29.09 6.29 -7.11
CA VAL A 299 -28.03 5.70 -7.95
C VAL A 299 -27.39 4.51 -7.21
N LEU A 300 -26.89 3.55 -7.98
CA LEU A 300 -26.14 2.44 -7.41
C LEU A 300 -24.71 2.88 -7.07
N ARG A 301 -24.24 2.50 -5.90
CA ARG A 301 -22.84 2.68 -5.46
C ARG A 301 -22.44 1.53 -4.57
N TYR A 302 -21.17 1.13 -4.66
CA TYR A 302 -20.58 0.13 -3.77
C TYR A 302 -19.93 0.85 -2.61
N ILE A 303 -20.55 0.79 -1.43
CA ILE A 303 -20.21 1.63 -0.28
C ILE A 303 -19.76 0.74 0.87
N ALA A 304 -18.61 1.07 1.47
CA ALA A 304 -18.20 0.49 2.74
C ALA A 304 -18.65 1.39 3.89
N THR A 305 -19.18 0.80 4.93
CA THR A 305 -19.66 1.49 6.13
C THR A 305 -19.22 0.76 7.37
N TRP A 306 -18.72 1.51 8.36
CA TRP A 306 -18.59 1.08 9.74
C TRP A 306 -19.31 2.10 10.62
N ASP A 307 -20.19 1.64 11.52
CA ASP A 307 -21.10 2.46 12.32
C ASP A 307 -20.79 2.44 13.85
N GLY A 308 -19.61 2.00 14.21
CA GLY A 308 -19.17 1.82 15.61
C GLY A 308 -19.32 0.37 16.09
N GLU A 309 -20.15 -0.44 15.45
CA GLU A 309 -20.43 -1.83 15.80
C GLU A 309 -20.22 -2.79 14.64
N LYS A 310 -20.76 -2.45 13.48
CA LYS A 310 -20.81 -3.31 12.29
C LYS A 310 -20.05 -2.70 11.13
N ALA A 311 -19.35 -3.57 10.40
CA ALA A 311 -18.75 -3.23 9.12
C ALA A 311 -19.50 -3.95 7.99
N ILE A 312 -19.92 -3.17 6.99
CA ILE A 312 -20.73 -3.64 5.87
C ILE A 312 -20.15 -3.04 4.57
N VAL A 313 -20.14 -3.86 3.55
CA VAL A 313 -19.73 -3.46 2.20
C VAL A 313 -20.81 -3.85 1.21
#